data_a93b47b3c7a3c6e11726c9520271f1ee
#
_entry.id   a93b47b3c7a3c6e11726c9520271f1ee
#
_cell.length_a   1.000
_cell.length_b   1.000
_cell.length_c   1.000
_cell.angle_alpha   90.00
_cell.angle_beta   90.00
_cell.angle_gamma   90.00
#
_symmetry.space_group_name_H-M   'P 1'
#
loop_
_entity.id
_entity.type
_entity.pdbx_description
1 polymer ?
#
loop_
_entity_poly.entity_id
_entity_poly.type
_entity_poly.pdbx_seq_one_letter_code
_entity_poly.pdbx_strand_id
1 'polypeptide(L)'
;VFFTETLLWMPFVYGPIIIAGYIVWRQTVMGVEKVHWRNLVQFLNGHGLRSNVTWKWEYLLIAIIFGYLCANLEHLVLDNQALVHDLGPLDLGKLFLVMVVFVGFGEELIFRGLLQSSIDKQYGRYMAISVSALMFSIMHSGYHSFPYLLFVFGVGLVLAYAYQRTGSLGLVVLMHGILNFFLFSFLPFGYGIFP
;
A
#
# COMPACT_ATOMS: atom_id res chain seq x y z
N VAL A 1 -5.12 16.61 -18.28
CA VAL A 1 -5.85 17.52 -17.38
C VAL A 1 -6.58 16.77 -16.28
N PHE A 2 -7.21 15.60 -16.55
CA PHE A 2 -7.94 14.83 -15.54
C PHE A 2 -7.06 14.24 -14.43
N PHE A 3 -5.81 13.89 -14.72
CA PHE A 3 -4.95 13.15 -13.77
C PHE A 3 -4.31 14.03 -12.69
N THR A 4 -3.99 15.28 -12.98
CA THR A 4 -3.46 16.21 -11.97
C THR A 4 -4.48 16.59 -10.93
N GLU A 5 -5.75 16.69 -11.31
CA GLU A 5 -6.86 16.86 -10.36
C GLU A 5 -7.10 15.62 -9.53
N THR A 6 -6.87 14.41 -10.07
CA THR A 6 -7.03 13.14 -9.36
C THR A 6 -6.13 13.07 -8.13
N LEU A 7 -4.88 13.55 -8.21
CA LEU A 7 -3.97 13.58 -7.07
C LEU A 7 -4.52 14.39 -5.89
N LEU A 8 -5.19 15.51 -6.18
CA LEU A 8 -5.78 16.37 -5.14
C LEU A 8 -7.04 15.77 -4.51
N TRP A 9 -7.75 14.88 -5.21
CA TRP A 9 -8.94 14.21 -4.70
C TRP A 9 -8.64 12.96 -3.88
N MET A 10 -7.50 12.32 -4.07
CA MET A 10 -7.12 11.10 -3.33
C MET A 10 -7.20 11.25 -1.80
N PRO A 11 -6.71 12.33 -1.17
CA PRO A 11 -6.85 12.52 0.28
C PRO A 11 -8.31 12.55 0.76
N PHE A 12 -9.24 13.08 -0.05
CA PHE A 12 -10.66 13.12 0.31
C PHE A 12 -11.34 11.74 0.20
N VAL A 13 -10.84 10.88 -0.68
CA VAL A 13 -11.33 9.49 -0.81
C VAL A 13 -10.73 8.61 0.28
N TYR A 14 -9.41 8.63 0.43
CA TYR A 14 -8.70 7.73 1.34
C TYR A 14 -8.71 8.20 2.81
N GLY A 15 -8.81 9.51 3.08
CA GLY A 15 -8.86 10.03 4.44
C GLY A 15 -9.98 9.44 5.29
N PRO A 16 -11.26 9.49 4.85
CA PRO A 16 -12.37 8.83 5.54
C PRO A 16 -12.19 7.31 5.70
N ILE A 17 -11.63 6.65 4.68
CA ILE A 17 -11.34 5.20 4.72
C ILE A 17 -10.31 4.89 5.81
N ILE A 18 -9.25 5.66 5.90
CA ILE A 18 -8.20 5.51 6.92
C ILE A 18 -8.78 5.71 8.32
N ILE A 19 -9.60 6.75 8.51
CA ILE A 19 -10.22 7.03 9.80
C ILE A 19 -11.17 5.89 10.21
N ALA A 20 -12.06 5.48 9.31
CA ALA A 20 -12.99 4.39 9.56
C ALA A 20 -12.26 3.07 9.82
N GLY A 21 -11.27 2.75 8.98
CA GLY A 21 -10.44 1.56 9.13
C GLY A 21 -9.67 1.53 10.45
N TYR A 22 -9.11 2.66 10.87
CA TYR A 22 -8.45 2.79 12.17
C TYR A 22 -9.42 2.57 13.35
N ILE A 23 -10.64 3.13 13.27
CA ILE A 23 -11.66 2.95 14.30
C ILE A 23 -12.05 1.47 14.42
N VAL A 24 -12.35 0.82 13.28
CA VAL A 24 -12.71 -0.61 13.25
C VAL A 24 -11.56 -1.47 13.76
N TRP A 25 -10.34 -1.26 13.28
CA TRP A 25 -9.16 -1.98 13.73
C TRP A 25 -8.95 -1.84 15.24
N ARG A 26 -9.07 -0.63 15.76
CA ARG A 26 -8.93 -0.36 17.19
C ARG A 26 -9.95 -1.14 18.03
N GLN A 27 -11.20 -1.16 17.61
CA GLN A 27 -12.27 -1.86 18.31
C GLN A 27 -12.13 -3.37 18.24
N THR A 28 -11.79 -3.91 17.07
CA THR A 28 -11.80 -5.37 16.82
C THR A 28 -10.50 -6.05 17.24
N VAL A 29 -9.38 -5.36 17.10
CA VAL A 29 -8.05 -5.96 17.32
C VAL A 29 -7.46 -5.58 18.68
N MET A 30 -7.63 -4.33 19.11
CA MET A 30 -7.01 -3.81 20.34
C MET A 30 -7.95 -3.84 21.55
N GLY A 31 -9.27 -3.86 21.35
CA GLY A 31 -10.25 -3.78 22.45
C GLY A 31 -10.12 -2.48 23.28
N VAL A 32 -9.55 -1.42 22.72
CA VAL A 32 -9.18 -0.20 23.45
C VAL A 32 -10.25 0.88 23.26
N GLU A 33 -10.82 1.36 24.35
CA GLU A 33 -11.84 2.41 24.34
C GLU A 33 -11.29 3.82 24.08
N LYS A 34 -10.04 4.11 24.52
CA LYS A 34 -9.44 5.46 24.40
C LYS A 34 -8.35 5.55 23.35
N VAL A 35 -8.41 6.61 22.54
CA VAL A 35 -7.36 6.92 21.56
C VAL A 35 -6.12 7.46 22.29
N HIS A 36 -4.99 6.79 22.12
CA HIS A 36 -3.70 7.26 22.57
C HIS A 36 -2.70 7.19 21.41
N TRP A 37 -1.80 8.17 21.27
CA TRP A 37 -0.83 8.20 20.17
C TRP A 37 0.04 6.92 20.11
N ARG A 38 0.31 6.29 21.26
CA ARG A 38 1.01 4.99 21.34
C ARG A 38 0.26 3.88 20.59
N ASN A 39 -1.07 3.94 20.55
CA ASN A 39 -1.87 2.97 19.81
C ASN A 39 -1.68 3.12 18.29
N LEU A 40 -1.45 4.34 17.79
CA LEU A 40 -1.12 4.59 16.39
C LEU A 40 0.24 3.98 16.03
N VAL A 41 1.26 4.18 16.87
CA VAL A 41 2.58 3.58 16.67
C VAL A 41 2.49 2.05 16.71
N GLN A 42 1.73 1.48 17.62
CA GLN A 42 1.48 0.04 17.70
C GLN A 42 0.74 -0.48 16.45
N PHE A 43 -0.22 0.28 15.96
CA PHE A 43 -0.94 -0.03 14.73
C PHE A 43 -0.01 -0.07 13.51
N LEU A 44 0.81 0.96 13.32
CA LEU A 44 1.79 1.02 12.23
C LEU A 44 2.85 -0.09 12.33
N ASN A 45 3.21 -0.48 13.54
CA ASN A 45 4.16 -1.57 13.79
C ASN A 45 3.54 -2.98 13.75
N GLY A 46 2.25 -3.11 13.44
CA GLY A 46 1.61 -4.41 13.19
C GLY A 46 1.25 -5.24 14.42
N HIS A 47 1.05 -4.63 15.59
CA HIS A 47 0.66 -5.36 16.82
C HIS A 47 -0.67 -6.15 16.73
N GLY A 48 -1.34 -6.16 15.57
CA GLY A 48 -2.52 -6.99 15.33
C GLY A 48 -2.22 -8.47 15.14
N LEU A 49 -1.04 -8.84 14.62
CA LEU A 49 -0.65 -10.23 14.34
C LEU A 49 0.47 -10.76 15.27
N ARG A 50 1.40 -9.91 15.70
CA ARG A 50 2.51 -10.30 16.57
C ARG A 50 2.87 -9.17 17.54
N SER A 51 3.05 -9.51 18.82
CA SER A 51 3.22 -8.55 19.92
C SER A 51 4.57 -7.80 19.97
N ASN A 52 5.54 -8.07 19.10
CA ASN A 52 6.91 -7.55 19.20
C ASN A 52 7.52 -7.17 17.84
N VAL A 53 6.80 -6.39 17.03
CA VAL A 53 7.38 -5.86 15.78
C VAL A 53 8.19 -4.61 16.09
N THR A 54 9.50 -4.69 15.96
CA THR A 54 10.38 -3.53 15.99
C THR A 54 10.63 -3.05 14.58
N TRP A 55 10.54 -1.73 14.38
CA TRP A 55 10.96 -1.12 13.12
C TRP A 55 12.45 -1.37 12.89
N LYS A 56 12.79 -1.80 11.66
CA LYS A 56 14.17 -1.99 11.22
C LYS A 56 14.45 -1.05 10.07
N TRP A 57 15.60 -0.42 10.05
CA TRP A 57 15.97 0.50 8.97
C TRP A 57 16.10 -0.21 7.61
N GLU A 58 16.41 -1.53 7.60
CA GLU A 58 16.43 -2.36 6.40
C GLU A 58 15.08 -2.40 5.67
N TYR A 59 13.98 -2.16 6.39
CA TYR A 59 12.64 -2.09 5.81
C TYR A 59 12.53 -0.96 4.78
N LEU A 60 13.24 0.15 4.98
CA LEU A 60 13.27 1.23 4.00
C LEU A 60 13.99 0.80 2.72
N LEU A 61 15.12 0.11 2.83
CA LEU A 61 15.82 -0.42 1.66
C LEU A 61 14.98 -1.45 0.90
N ILE A 62 14.34 -2.36 1.62
CA ILE A 62 13.43 -3.36 1.02
C ILE A 62 12.30 -2.64 0.27
N ALA A 63 11.68 -1.63 0.88
CA ALA A 63 10.59 -0.89 0.27
C ALA A 63 11.04 -0.13 -1.00
N ILE A 64 12.21 0.50 -0.99
CA ILE A 64 12.75 1.21 -2.16
C ILE A 64 13.06 0.24 -3.30
N ILE A 65 13.80 -0.84 -3.01
CA ILE A 65 14.16 -1.83 -4.03
C ILE A 65 12.91 -2.50 -4.61
N PHE A 66 12.02 -2.98 -3.76
CA PHE A 66 10.76 -3.60 -4.19
C PHE A 66 9.92 -2.61 -4.99
N GLY A 67 9.69 -1.41 -4.46
CA GLY A 67 8.86 -0.40 -5.10
C GLY A 67 9.39 -0.01 -6.47
N TYR A 68 10.69 0.25 -6.61
CA TYR A 68 11.29 0.59 -7.89
C TYR A 68 11.22 -0.56 -8.90
N LEU A 69 11.57 -1.80 -8.51
CA LEU A 69 11.52 -2.94 -9.41
C LEU A 69 10.08 -3.26 -9.86
N CYS A 70 9.13 -3.29 -8.92
CA CYS A 70 7.73 -3.56 -9.27
C CYS A 70 7.12 -2.44 -10.10
N ALA A 71 7.44 -1.17 -9.85
CA ALA A 71 6.98 -0.05 -10.66
C ALA A 71 7.45 -0.18 -12.12
N ASN A 72 8.72 -0.57 -12.35
CA ASN A 72 9.22 -0.81 -13.71
C ASN A 72 8.50 -1.96 -14.41
N LEU A 73 8.21 -3.04 -13.70
CA LEU A 73 7.44 -4.17 -14.26
C LEU A 73 5.99 -3.77 -14.55
N GLU A 74 5.38 -2.98 -13.66
CA GLU A 74 4.02 -2.49 -13.83
C GLU A 74 3.91 -1.55 -15.02
N HIS A 75 4.88 -0.68 -15.22
CA HIS A 75 4.95 0.24 -16.35
C HIS A 75 5.00 -0.47 -17.71
N LEU A 76 5.58 -1.68 -17.79
CA LEU A 76 5.55 -2.51 -19.00
C LEU A 76 4.16 -3.06 -19.33
N VAL A 77 3.31 -3.22 -18.32
CA VAL A 77 1.98 -3.83 -18.46
C VAL A 77 0.90 -2.76 -18.56
N LEU A 78 1.14 -1.62 -17.91
CA LEU A 78 0.22 -0.50 -17.82
C LEU A 78 0.91 0.75 -18.38
N ASP A 79 0.43 1.25 -19.51
CA ASP A 79 0.85 2.54 -20.06
C ASP A 79 0.23 3.68 -19.23
N ASN A 80 0.90 4.01 -18.14
CA ASN A 80 0.45 5.02 -17.18
C ASN A 80 1.03 6.39 -17.47
N GLN A 81 0.24 7.43 -17.18
CA GLN A 81 0.68 8.82 -17.29
C GLN A 81 1.20 9.35 -15.95
N ALA A 82 2.10 10.33 -16.02
CA ALA A 82 2.58 11.04 -14.84
C ALA A 82 1.42 11.77 -14.12
N LEU A 83 1.42 11.69 -12.79
CA LEU A 83 0.52 12.48 -11.94
C LEU A 83 1.15 13.79 -11.46
N VAL A 84 2.34 14.11 -11.94
CA VAL A 84 3.07 15.35 -11.68
C VAL A 84 3.39 16.06 -12.98
N HIS A 85 3.50 17.39 -12.94
CA HIS A 85 3.84 18.18 -14.13
C HIS A 85 5.32 18.12 -14.46
N ASP A 86 6.16 18.08 -13.43
CA ASP A 86 7.60 17.98 -13.54
C ASP A 86 8.18 17.16 -12.35
N LEU A 87 9.50 16.95 -12.38
CA LEU A 87 10.21 16.27 -11.31
C LEU A 87 10.77 17.26 -10.26
N GLY A 88 10.12 18.42 -10.11
CA GLY A 88 10.47 19.39 -9.09
C GLY A 88 10.20 18.90 -7.67
N PRO A 89 10.97 19.37 -6.66
CA PRO A 89 10.86 18.87 -5.29
C PRO A 89 9.47 19.02 -4.68
N LEU A 90 8.72 20.07 -5.06
CA LEU A 90 7.39 20.32 -4.53
C LEU A 90 6.38 19.28 -5.04
N ASP A 91 6.40 18.99 -6.34
CA ASP A 91 5.47 18.05 -6.96
C ASP A 91 5.80 16.60 -6.57
N LEU A 92 7.08 16.26 -6.52
CA LEU A 92 7.52 14.96 -5.99
C LEU A 92 7.15 14.80 -4.52
N GLY A 93 7.29 15.85 -3.70
CA GLY A 93 6.91 15.80 -2.29
C GLY A 93 5.40 15.60 -2.09
N LYS A 94 4.57 16.29 -2.86
CA LYS A 94 3.09 16.10 -2.84
C LYS A 94 2.73 14.68 -3.28
N LEU A 95 3.29 14.22 -4.40
CA LEU A 95 3.02 12.86 -4.90
C LEU A 95 3.43 11.80 -3.88
N PHE A 96 4.63 11.91 -3.31
CA PHE A 96 5.11 10.97 -2.29
C PHE A 96 4.16 10.93 -1.08
N LEU A 97 3.77 12.11 -0.57
CA LEU A 97 2.83 12.20 0.55
C LEU A 97 1.50 11.50 0.22
N VAL A 98 0.94 11.78 -0.96
CA VAL A 98 -0.35 11.19 -1.36
C VAL A 98 -0.23 9.68 -1.55
N MET A 99 0.79 9.21 -2.27
CA MET A 99 0.96 7.79 -2.57
C MET A 99 1.29 6.93 -1.34
N VAL A 100 2.07 7.47 -0.40
CA VAL A 100 2.44 6.71 0.81
C VAL A 100 1.37 6.85 1.91
N VAL A 101 0.96 8.10 2.22
CA VAL A 101 0.12 8.35 3.41
C VAL A 101 -1.36 8.11 3.14
N PHE A 102 -1.84 8.40 1.93
CA PHE A 102 -3.27 8.20 1.62
C PHE A 102 -3.52 6.90 0.88
N VAL A 103 -2.93 6.71 -0.29
CA VAL A 103 -3.19 5.52 -1.12
C VAL A 103 -2.60 4.27 -0.45
N GLY A 104 -1.28 4.21 -0.28
CA GLY A 104 -0.60 3.06 0.28
C GLY A 104 -1.11 2.70 1.68
N PHE A 105 -1.23 3.69 2.58
CA PHE A 105 -1.74 3.42 3.93
C PHE A 105 -3.21 3.03 3.93
N GLY A 106 -4.06 3.71 3.15
CA GLY A 106 -5.50 3.40 3.07
C GLY A 106 -5.76 1.98 2.57
N GLU A 107 -5.10 1.59 1.50
CA GLU A 107 -5.28 0.26 0.91
C GLU A 107 -4.66 -0.84 1.77
N GLU A 108 -3.44 -0.67 2.25
CA GLU A 108 -2.81 -1.67 3.11
C GLU A 108 -3.53 -1.85 4.44
N LEU A 109 -4.14 -0.80 4.97
CA LEU A 109 -4.98 -0.89 6.16
C LEU A 109 -6.18 -1.81 5.92
N ILE A 110 -6.87 -1.65 4.79
CA ILE A 110 -8.03 -2.48 4.46
C ILE A 110 -7.60 -3.92 4.20
N PHE A 111 -6.64 -4.12 3.28
CA PHE A 111 -6.32 -5.46 2.79
C PHE A 111 -5.46 -6.25 3.79
N ARG A 112 -4.47 -5.63 4.44
CA ARG A 112 -3.55 -6.33 5.37
C ARG A 112 -3.98 -6.15 6.81
N GLY A 113 -4.25 -4.91 7.21
CA GLY A 113 -4.65 -4.60 8.57
C GLY A 113 -5.97 -5.21 8.99
N LEU A 114 -6.99 -5.15 8.15
CA LEU A 114 -8.33 -5.66 8.47
C LEU A 114 -8.62 -7.02 7.86
N LEU A 115 -8.64 -7.12 6.53
CA LEU A 115 -9.09 -8.32 5.82
C LEU A 115 -8.18 -9.51 6.09
N GLN A 116 -6.89 -9.38 5.77
CA GLN A 116 -5.92 -10.47 5.97
C GLN A 116 -5.85 -10.89 7.44
N SER A 117 -5.80 -9.93 8.37
CA SER A 117 -5.75 -10.21 9.80
C SER A 117 -6.98 -10.95 10.32
N SER A 118 -8.17 -10.63 9.79
CA SER A 118 -9.43 -11.29 10.16
C SER A 118 -9.51 -12.71 9.63
N ILE A 119 -9.09 -12.92 8.38
CA ILE A 119 -9.07 -14.26 7.75
C ILE A 119 -8.02 -15.16 8.43
N ASP A 120 -6.83 -14.61 8.75
CA ASP A 120 -5.77 -15.38 9.41
C ASP A 120 -6.22 -15.99 10.74
N LYS A 121 -6.99 -15.24 11.53
CA LYS A 121 -7.55 -15.72 12.80
C LYS A 121 -8.53 -16.89 12.64
N GLN A 122 -9.28 -16.96 11.54
CA GLN A 122 -10.36 -17.93 11.34
C GLN A 122 -9.93 -19.10 10.46
N TYR A 123 -9.16 -18.85 9.41
CA TYR A 123 -8.89 -19.80 8.33
C TYR A 123 -7.38 -20.04 8.11
N GLY A 124 -6.53 -19.35 8.88
CA GLY A 124 -5.07 -19.50 8.82
C GLY A 124 -4.40 -18.72 7.69
N ARG A 125 -3.07 -18.66 7.80
CA ARG A 125 -2.21 -17.76 7.03
C ARG A 125 -2.29 -17.91 5.49
N TYR A 126 -2.40 -19.12 4.98
CA TYR A 126 -2.40 -19.35 3.53
C TYR A 126 -3.67 -18.82 2.88
N MET A 127 -4.81 -19.08 3.51
CA MET A 127 -6.09 -18.53 3.07
C MET A 127 -6.07 -16.99 3.15
N ALA A 128 -5.56 -16.45 4.25
CA ALA A 128 -5.46 -15.00 4.46
C ALA A 128 -4.63 -14.31 3.38
N ILE A 129 -3.44 -14.84 3.04
CA ILE A 129 -2.57 -14.31 2.00
C ILE A 129 -3.29 -14.37 0.64
N SER A 130 -3.84 -15.53 0.26
CA SER A 130 -4.45 -15.72 -1.05
C SER A 130 -5.69 -14.87 -1.26
N VAL A 131 -6.59 -14.83 -0.27
CA VAL A 131 -7.83 -14.04 -0.39
C VAL A 131 -7.54 -12.54 -0.36
N SER A 132 -6.63 -12.09 0.51
CA SER A 132 -6.25 -10.67 0.55
C SER A 132 -5.64 -10.20 -0.77
N ALA A 133 -4.73 -10.99 -1.36
CA ALA A 133 -4.13 -10.69 -2.64
C ALA A 133 -5.15 -10.70 -3.79
N LEU A 134 -6.07 -11.66 -3.78
CA LEU A 134 -7.13 -11.76 -4.79
C LEU A 134 -8.07 -10.55 -4.72
N MET A 135 -8.53 -10.19 -3.53
CA MET A 135 -9.40 -9.01 -3.35
C MET A 135 -8.68 -7.71 -3.74
N PHE A 136 -7.40 -7.59 -3.40
CA PHE A 136 -6.55 -6.47 -3.83
C PHE A 136 -6.51 -6.37 -5.36
N SER A 137 -6.26 -7.48 -6.07
CA SER A 137 -6.26 -7.50 -7.53
C SER A 137 -7.63 -7.16 -8.13
N ILE A 138 -8.72 -7.71 -7.61
CA ILE A 138 -10.08 -7.45 -8.10
C ILE A 138 -10.42 -5.95 -8.00
N MET A 139 -9.98 -5.26 -6.96
CA MET A 139 -10.18 -3.81 -6.83
C MET A 139 -9.53 -2.98 -7.94
N HIS A 140 -8.55 -3.55 -8.64
CA HIS A 140 -7.87 -2.93 -9.78
C HIS A 140 -8.52 -3.29 -11.14
N SER A 141 -9.68 -3.96 -11.15
CA SER A 141 -10.37 -4.37 -12.39
C SER A 141 -10.80 -3.21 -13.30
N GLY A 142 -10.88 -1.99 -12.78
CA GLY A 142 -11.17 -0.77 -13.55
C GLY A 142 -10.18 -0.47 -14.69
N TYR A 143 -8.99 -1.05 -14.67
CA TYR A 143 -8.01 -0.94 -15.76
C TYR A 143 -8.32 -1.84 -16.96
N HIS A 144 -9.32 -2.73 -16.88
CA HIS A 144 -9.79 -3.60 -17.98
C HIS A 144 -8.69 -4.44 -18.65
N SER A 145 -7.61 -4.77 -17.97
CA SER A 145 -6.47 -5.55 -18.46
C SER A 145 -6.26 -6.80 -17.59
N PHE A 146 -6.44 -7.98 -18.18
CA PHE A 146 -6.20 -9.24 -17.48
C PHE A 146 -4.72 -9.46 -17.12
N PRO A 147 -3.73 -9.20 -18.01
CA PRO A 147 -2.32 -9.25 -17.63
C PRO A 147 -1.99 -8.32 -16.45
N TYR A 148 -2.57 -7.13 -16.42
CA TYR A 148 -2.41 -6.19 -15.31
C TYR A 148 -2.98 -6.76 -14.00
N LEU A 149 -4.16 -7.36 -14.03
CA LEU A 149 -4.75 -7.99 -12.84
C LEU A 149 -3.88 -9.13 -12.30
N LEU A 150 -3.28 -9.94 -13.19
CA LEU A 150 -2.33 -11.00 -12.78
C LEU A 150 -1.07 -10.40 -12.13
N PHE A 151 -0.55 -9.32 -12.69
CA PHE A 151 0.58 -8.60 -12.11
C PHE A 151 0.23 -8.06 -10.71
N VAL A 152 -0.89 -7.35 -10.57
CA VAL A 152 -1.35 -6.81 -9.29
C VAL A 152 -1.63 -7.91 -8.26
N PHE A 153 -2.14 -9.08 -8.71
CA PHE A 153 -2.28 -10.25 -7.85
C PHE A 153 -0.91 -10.72 -7.32
N GLY A 154 0.10 -10.80 -8.18
CA GLY A 154 1.48 -11.13 -7.80
C GLY A 154 2.07 -10.15 -6.78
N VAL A 155 1.93 -8.85 -7.03
CA VAL A 155 2.30 -7.79 -6.07
C VAL A 155 1.53 -7.96 -4.77
N GLY A 156 0.23 -8.20 -4.85
CA GLY A 156 -0.64 -8.46 -3.71
C GLY A 156 -0.17 -9.63 -2.85
N LEU A 157 0.28 -10.74 -3.47
CA LEU A 157 0.84 -11.89 -2.76
C LEU A 157 2.14 -11.53 -2.02
N VAL A 158 3.04 -10.77 -2.65
CA VAL A 158 4.30 -10.36 -2.02
C VAL A 158 4.04 -9.46 -0.81
N LEU A 159 3.16 -8.46 -0.94
CA LEU A 159 2.79 -7.57 0.16
C LEU A 159 2.11 -8.34 1.30
N ALA A 160 1.16 -9.25 0.96
CA ALA A 160 0.47 -10.08 1.95
C ALA A 160 1.45 -11.01 2.69
N TYR A 161 2.41 -11.59 1.97
CA TYR A 161 3.45 -12.43 2.57
C TYR A 161 4.40 -11.60 3.45
N ALA A 162 4.84 -10.42 3.00
CA ALA A 162 5.68 -9.51 3.78
C ALA A 162 4.99 -9.11 5.09
N TYR A 163 3.70 -8.76 5.02
CA TYR A 163 2.91 -8.48 6.22
C TYR A 163 2.78 -9.68 7.14
N GLN A 164 2.50 -10.87 6.59
CA GLN A 164 2.40 -12.11 7.37
C GLN A 164 3.70 -12.46 8.11
N ARG A 165 4.85 -12.20 7.47
CA ARG A 165 6.17 -12.51 8.04
C ARG A 165 6.64 -11.50 9.07
N THR A 166 6.35 -10.23 8.86
CA THR A 166 6.87 -9.13 9.68
C THR A 166 5.85 -8.59 10.69
N GLY A 167 4.56 -8.70 10.39
CA GLY A 167 3.49 -8.02 11.12
C GLY A 167 3.51 -6.50 10.95
N SER A 168 4.42 -5.95 10.14
CA SER A 168 4.60 -4.50 10.00
C SER A 168 3.72 -3.94 8.89
N LEU A 169 2.65 -3.24 9.28
CA LEU A 169 1.82 -2.48 8.34
C LEU A 169 2.65 -1.37 7.68
N GLY A 170 3.51 -0.70 8.45
CA GLY A 170 4.37 0.37 7.94
C GLY A 170 5.33 -0.08 6.82
N LEU A 171 5.85 -1.33 6.89
CA LEU A 171 6.68 -1.87 5.82
C LEU A 171 5.89 -1.98 4.51
N VAL A 172 4.72 -2.62 4.54
CA VAL A 172 3.94 -2.84 3.31
C VAL A 172 3.35 -1.55 2.77
N VAL A 173 3.01 -0.60 3.63
CA VAL A 173 2.62 0.78 3.24
C VAL A 173 3.75 1.46 2.46
N LEU A 174 4.99 1.37 2.95
CA LEU A 174 6.13 1.93 2.23
C LEU A 174 6.41 1.19 0.92
N MET A 175 6.37 -0.15 0.93
CA MET A 175 6.56 -0.94 -0.29
C MET A 175 5.56 -0.54 -1.38
N HIS A 176 4.28 -0.45 -1.04
CA HIS A 176 3.20 -0.08 -1.95
C HIS A 176 3.28 1.40 -2.35
N GLY A 177 3.39 2.31 -1.38
CA GLY A 177 3.43 3.75 -1.65
C GLY A 177 4.64 4.18 -2.48
N ILE A 178 5.82 3.57 -2.26
CA ILE A 178 7.03 3.82 -3.05
C ILE A 178 6.89 3.24 -4.47
N LEU A 179 6.24 2.08 -4.64
CA LEU A 179 5.88 1.54 -5.95
C LEU A 179 5.07 2.57 -6.74
N ASN A 180 3.95 3.03 -6.18
CA ASN A 180 3.08 4.02 -6.81
C ASN A 180 3.82 5.36 -7.05
N PHE A 181 4.69 5.77 -6.13
CA PHE A 181 5.48 6.97 -6.30
C PHE A 181 6.37 6.90 -7.55
N PHE A 182 7.14 5.83 -7.73
CA PHE A 182 7.96 5.65 -8.94
C PHE A 182 7.11 5.51 -10.20
N LEU A 183 6.02 4.73 -10.12
CA LEU A 183 5.12 4.48 -11.23
C LEU A 183 4.54 5.77 -11.83
N PHE A 184 4.15 6.72 -10.97
CA PHE A 184 3.48 7.95 -11.39
C PHE A 184 4.39 9.19 -11.42
N SER A 185 5.70 9.04 -11.12
CA SER A 185 6.68 10.12 -11.24
C SER A 185 7.71 9.81 -12.32
N PHE A 186 8.75 9.07 -11.96
CA PHE A 186 9.97 8.91 -12.78
C PHE A 186 9.74 8.11 -14.06
N LEU A 187 8.92 7.06 -14.03
CA LEU A 187 8.79 6.14 -15.17
C LEU A 187 8.14 6.80 -16.39
N PRO A 188 7.06 7.58 -16.28
CA PRO A 188 6.48 8.27 -17.44
C PRO A 188 7.40 9.33 -18.07
N PHE A 189 8.46 9.75 -17.35
CA PHE A 189 9.49 10.65 -17.87
C PHE A 189 10.70 9.91 -18.47
N GLY A 190 10.64 8.58 -18.59
CA GLY A 190 11.69 7.77 -19.22
C GLY A 190 12.85 7.36 -18.29
N TYR A 191 12.70 7.47 -16.97
CA TYR A 191 13.71 7.03 -15.99
C TYR A 191 13.49 5.58 -15.53
N GLY A 192 13.04 4.71 -16.45
CA GLY A 192 12.86 3.28 -16.20
C GLY A 192 14.11 2.45 -16.50
N ILE A 193 14.11 1.19 -16.04
CA ILE A 193 15.12 0.17 -16.42
C ILE A 193 14.84 -0.31 -17.86
N PHE A 194 13.57 -0.34 -18.23
CA PHE A 194 13.10 -0.77 -19.54
C PHE A 194 12.68 0.44 -20.35
N PRO A 195 13.02 0.46 -21.66
CA PRO A 195 12.62 1.55 -22.54
C PRO A 195 11.14 1.63 -22.78
#